data_18be9f6c5a6d1125ba18135bea82d238
#
_entry.id   18be9f6c5a6d1125ba18135bea82d238
#
_cell.length_a   1.000
_cell.length_b   1.000
_cell.length_c   1.000
_cell.angle_alpha   90.00
_cell.angle_beta   90.00
_cell.angle_gamma   90.00
#
_symmetry.space_group_name_H-M   'P 1'
#
loop_
_entity.id
_entity.type
_entity.pdbx_description
1 polymer ?
#
loop_
_entity_poly.entity_id
_entity_poly.type
_entity_poly.pdbx_seq_one_letter_code
_entity_poly.pdbx_strand_id
1 'polypeptide(L)'
;VYAYAQLVKEGRIKAGEEINVTVPTGNFGNILAAYYAKNMGLPIKKLICASNDNKVLYDFFRTGAYDRNRDFILTTSPSMDILISSNLERLIYRIAGEDAACNASLMAALAGDGKYEITAEMKEKLGDFYGNYATQEECAAQIRSLYEDTDYVLDPHTAVAAAVYNKYKEETGDTTKTVIASTASPYKFTRTVLSAMDEKYADMDDFALTEELEKISGVKIPDAITKIRNAPVLHNIQCEKDGMKQAVMEFLEKQ
;
A
#
# COMPACT_ATOMS: atom_id res chain seq x y z
N VAL A 1 -4.14 -12.24 11.18
CA VAL A 1 -4.80 -13.21 12.10
C VAL A 1 -6.27 -12.84 12.30
N TYR A 2 -6.59 -11.62 12.77
CA TYR A 2 -7.98 -11.22 13.06
C TYR A 2 -8.93 -11.40 11.88
N ALA A 3 -8.56 -10.95 10.68
CA ALA A 3 -9.37 -11.10 9.48
C ALA A 3 -9.68 -12.59 9.17
N TYR A 4 -8.69 -13.46 9.30
CA TYR A 4 -8.89 -14.90 9.14
C TYR A 4 -9.88 -15.47 10.16
N ALA A 5 -9.72 -15.09 11.44
CA ALA A 5 -10.62 -15.52 12.50
C ALA A 5 -12.06 -15.06 12.27
N GLN A 6 -12.26 -13.84 11.74
CA GLN A 6 -13.60 -13.34 11.39
C GLN A 6 -14.22 -14.14 10.23
N LEU A 7 -13.44 -14.45 9.19
CA LEU A 7 -13.92 -15.27 8.06
C LEU A 7 -14.39 -16.65 8.51
N VAL A 8 -13.64 -17.28 9.44
CA VAL A 8 -14.05 -18.57 10.05
C VAL A 8 -15.31 -18.40 10.88
N LYS A 9 -15.35 -17.37 11.75
CA LYS A 9 -16.51 -17.08 12.61
C LYS A 9 -17.80 -16.84 11.82
N GLU A 10 -17.70 -16.15 10.68
CA GLU A 10 -18.82 -15.86 9.79
C GLU A 10 -19.17 -17.02 8.85
N GLY A 11 -18.47 -18.15 8.95
CA GLY A 11 -18.69 -19.31 8.09
C GLY A 11 -18.29 -19.08 6.62
N ARG A 12 -17.51 -18.04 6.34
CA ARG A 12 -17.02 -17.75 4.99
C ARG A 12 -15.96 -18.74 4.53
N ILE A 13 -15.18 -19.25 5.46
CA ILE A 13 -14.17 -20.31 5.30
C ILE A 13 -14.28 -21.30 6.46
N LYS A 14 -13.72 -22.51 6.27
CA LYS A 14 -13.54 -23.47 7.35
C LYS A 14 -12.22 -23.19 8.09
N ALA A 15 -12.13 -23.59 9.36
CA ALA A 15 -10.86 -23.54 10.07
C ALA A 15 -9.83 -24.45 9.37
N GLY A 16 -8.64 -23.91 9.12
CA GLY A 16 -7.58 -24.56 8.35
C GLY A 16 -7.67 -24.36 6.82
N GLU A 17 -8.74 -23.81 6.30
CA GLU A 17 -8.85 -23.47 4.86
C GLU A 17 -7.88 -22.35 4.51
N GLU A 18 -7.15 -22.51 3.43
CA GLU A 18 -6.20 -21.49 2.96
C GLU A 18 -6.87 -20.25 2.41
N ILE A 19 -6.24 -19.11 2.61
CA ILE A 19 -6.61 -17.82 2.00
C ILE A 19 -5.41 -17.22 1.29
N ASN A 20 -5.68 -16.32 0.33
CA ASN A 20 -4.68 -15.39 -0.15
C ASN A 20 -4.78 -14.05 0.62
N VAL A 21 -3.68 -13.31 0.66
CA VAL A 21 -3.65 -11.95 1.23
C VAL A 21 -3.04 -11.02 0.22
N THR A 22 -3.82 -10.02 -0.26
CA THR A 22 -3.34 -8.97 -1.16
C THR A 22 -3.10 -7.70 -0.35
N VAL A 23 -1.94 -7.08 -0.56
CA VAL A 23 -1.53 -5.89 0.19
C VAL A 23 -1.04 -4.80 -0.76
N PRO A 24 -1.63 -3.58 -0.71
CA PRO A 24 -1.05 -2.43 -1.36
C PRO A 24 0.28 -2.09 -0.65
N THR A 25 1.39 -2.19 -1.40
CA THR A 25 2.69 -2.29 -0.77
C THR A 25 3.64 -1.17 -1.20
N GLY A 26 4.04 -0.34 -0.23
CA GLY A 26 5.18 0.58 -0.32
C GLY A 26 6.33 0.03 0.53
N ASN A 27 6.38 0.41 1.81
CA ASN A 27 7.47 0.06 2.74
C ASN A 27 7.47 -1.41 3.23
N PHE A 28 6.69 -2.29 2.62
CA PHE A 28 6.66 -3.73 2.89
C PHE A 28 6.22 -4.14 4.31
N GLY A 29 5.71 -3.23 5.13
CA GLY A 29 5.36 -3.51 6.53
C GLY A 29 4.21 -4.50 6.68
N ASN A 30 3.04 -4.19 6.08
CA ASN A 30 1.83 -5.00 6.22
C ASN A 30 1.98 -6.40 5.60
N ILE A 31 2.59 -6.51 4.42
CA ILE A 31 2.79 -7.81 3.77
C ILE A 31 3.83 -8.66 4.51
N LEU A 32 4.86 -8.04 5.09
CA LEU A 32 5.82 -8.73 5.96
C LEU A 32 5.14 -9.27 7.22
N ALA A 33 4.22 -8.50 7.82
CA ALA A 33 3.43 -8.98 8.96
C ALA A 33 2.55 -10.19 8.57
N ALA A 34 1.96 -10.19 7.36
CA ALA A 34 1.22 -11.34 6.83
C ALA A 34 2.15 -12.55 6.59
N TYR A 35 3.36 -12.33 6.09
CA TYR A 35 4.38 -13.37 5.94
C TYR A 35 4.78 -13.98 7.29
N TYR A 36 4.96 -13.18 8.32
CA TYR A 36 5.22 -13.71 9.65
C TYR A 36 4.02 -14.49 10.21
N ALA A 37 2.79 -14.01 9.98
CA ALA A 37 1.60 -14.74 10.38
C ALA A 37 1.51 -16.12 9.69
N LYS A 38 1.85 -16.21 8.39
CA LYS A 38 1.99 -17.48 7.67
C LYS A 38 3.01 -18.38 8.33
N ASN A 39 4.20 -17.86 8.63
CA ASN A 39 5.27 -18.65 9.29
C ASN A 39 4.91 -19.08 10.72
N MET A 40 3.98 -18.39 11.37
CA MET A 40 3.41 -18.79 12.67
C MET A 40 2.29 -19.84 12.54
N GLY A 41 1.98 -20.30 11.32
CA GLY A 41 1.00 -21.36 11.06
C GLY A 41 -0.37 -20.86 10.58
N LEU A 42 -0.56 -19.57 10.28
CA LEU A 42 -1.79 -19.11 9.65
C LEU A 42 -1.88 -19.66 8.21
N PRO A 43 -2.99 -20.29 7.80
CA PRO A 43 -3.10 -20.88 6.47
C PRO A 43 -3.23 -19.82 5.38
N ILE A 44 -2.10 -19.26 4.98
CA ILE A 44 -1.99 -18.33 3.86
C ILE A 44 -1.33 -19.06 2.70
N LYS A 45 -2.03 -19.18 1.57
CA LYS A 45 -1.51 -19.80 0.36
C LYS A 45 -0.55 -18.86 -0.36
N LYS A 46 -1.00 -17.64 -0.65
CA LYS A 46 -0.22 -16.65 -1.42
C LYS A 46 -0.29 -15.26 -0.79
N LEU A 47 0.83 -14.57 -0.81
CA LEU A 47 0.99 -13.16 -0.46
C LEU A 47 1.13 -12.34 -1.74
N ILE A 48 0.13 -11.55 -2.06
CA ILE A 48 0.06 -10.77 -3.31
C ILE A 48 0.53 -9.35 -3.01
N CYS A 49 1.73 -9.03 -3.49
CA CYS A 49 2.36 -7.72 -3.35
C CYS A 49 1.92 -6.81 -4.49
N ALA A 50 1.07 -5.84 -4.21
CA ALA A 50 0.57 -4.89 -5.19
C ALA A 50 1.40 -3.60 -5.15
N SER A 51 1.96 -3.21 -6.30
CA SER A 51 2.68 -1.96 -6.51
C SER A 51 1.85 -0.99 -7.36
N ASN A 52 2.12 0.32 -7.24
CA ASN A 52 1.68 1.31 -8.21
C ASN A 52 2.74 1.48 -9.32
N ASP A 53 2.72 2.60 -10.05
CA ASP A 53 3.68 2.87 -11.12
C ASP A 53 5.14 2.89 -10.63
N ASN A 54 5.40 3.16 -9.35
CA ASN A 54 6.71 2.95 -8.70
C ASN A 54 6.93 1.46 -8.39
N LYS A 55 7.04 0.66 -9.42
CA LYS A 55 6.96 -0.80 -9.39
C LYS A 55 8.25 -1.54 -9.03
N VAL A 56 9.08 -0.95 -8.16
CA VAL A 56 10.37 -1.54 -7.76
C VAL A 56 10.21 -2.94 -7.13
N LEU A 57 9.16 -3.16 -6.33
CA LEU A 57 8.88 -4.47 -5.74
C LEU A 57 8.40 -5.48 -6.77
N TYR A 58 7.56 -5.07 -7.72
CA TYR A 58 7.15 -5.94 -8.82
C TYR A 58 8.35 -6.45 -9.61
N ASP A 59 9.26 -5.55 -10.01
CA ASP A 59 10.47 -5.92 -10.75
C ASP A 59 11.35 -6.86 -9.90
N PHE A 60 11.51 -6.58 -8.60
CA PHE A 60 12.25 -7.43 -7.68
C PHE A 60 11.68 -8.85 -7.60
N PHE A 61 10.38 -9.02 -7.40
CA PHE A 61 9.76 -10.36 -7.32
C PHE A 61 9.89 -11.13 -8.63
N ARG A 62 9.91 -10.47 -9.77
CA ARG A 62 10.09 -11.11 -11.07
C ARG A 62 11.53 -11.50 -11.36
N THR A 63 12.46 -10.61 -11.08
CA THR A 63 13.87 -10.76 -11.54
C THR A 63 14.80 -11.26 -10.44
N GLY A 64 14.55 -10.92 -9.17
CA GLY A 64 15.49 -11.06 -8.07
C GLY A 64 16.42 -9.85 -7.94
N ALA A 65 16.33 -8.87 -8.84
CA ALA A 65 17.11 -7.65 -8.79
C ALA A 65 16.27 -6.50 -8.20
N TYR A 66 16.79 -5.84 -7.20
CA TYR A 66 16.24 -4.61 -6.63
C TYR A 66 17.06 -3.43 -7.14
N ASP A 67 16.41 -2.50 -7.86
CA ASP A 67 17.06 -1.35 -8.46
C ASP A 67 16.25 -0.08 -8.20
N ARG A 68 16.83 0.85 -7.41
CA ARG A 68 16.24 2.16 -7.11
C ARG A 68 16.64 3.26 -8.12
N ASN A 69 17.55 2.96 -9.06
CA ASN A 69 18.04 3.92 -10.04
C ASN A 69 17.03 4.09 -11.19
N ARG A 70 15.91 4.71 -10.87
CA ARG A 70 14.78 4.97 -11.75
C ARG A 70 14.11 6.28 -11.41
N ASP A 71 13.28 6.81 -12.30
CA ASP A 71 12.50 8.00 -12.04
C ASP A 71 11.49 7.74 -10.92
N PHE A 72 11.29 8.75 -10.08
CA PHE A 72 10.26 8.76 -9.06
C PHE A 72 8.96 9.32 -9.65
N ILE A 73 7.89 8.56 -9.57
CA ILE A 73 6.59 8.91 -10.13
C ILE A 73 5.64 9.32 -9.01
N LEU A 74 5.11 10.54 -9.07
CA LEU A 74 4.03 10.97 -8.17
C LEU A 74 2.72 10.37 -8.66
N THR A 75 2.05 9.60 -7.81
CA THR A 75 0.82 8.91 -8.15
C THR A 75 -0.35 9.31 -7.25
N THR A 76 -1.54 8.83 -7.59
CA THR A 76 -2.75 8.98 -6.78
C THR A 76 -2.78 8.12 -5.53
N SER A 77 -1.81 7.20 -5.36
CA SER A 77 -1.61 6.36 -4.17
C SER A 77 -0.28 6.69 -3.47
N PRO A 78 -0.10 7.90 -2.92
CA PRO A 78 1.21 8.46 -2.54
C PRO A 78 1.93 7.69 -1.43
N SER A 79 1.24 6.93 -0.59
CA SER A 79 1.91 6.10 0.43
C SER A 79 2.69 4.91 -0.16
N MET A 80 2.48 4.63 -1.47
CA MET A 80 3.20 3.62 -2.23
C MET A 80 4.28 4.24 -3.16
N ASP A 81 4.40 5.60 -3.20
CA ASP A 81 5.41 6.31 -3.98
C ASP A 81 6.75 6.21 -3.26
N ILE A 82 7.45 5.14 -3.51
CA ILE A 82 8.75 4.83 -2.91
C ILE A 82 9.70 4.20 -3.93
N LEU A 83 11.00 4.45 -3.75
CA LEU A 83 12.06 3.74 -4.47
C LEU A 83 12.86 2.80 -3.55
N ILE A 84 12.74 2.97 -2.23
CA ILE A 84 13.34 2.07 -1.23
C ILE A 84 12.23 1.57 -0.30
N SER A 85 12.03 0.26 -0.32
CA SER A 85 11.07 -0.44 0.54
C SER A 85 11.76 -0.85 1.84
N SER A 86 11.60 -0.03 2.89
CA SER A 86 12.45 -0.08 4.10
C SER A 86 12.36 -1.38 4.91
N ASN A 87 11.23 -2.10 4.84
CA ASN A 87 11.09 -3.36 5.59
C ASN A 87 11.44 -4.61 4.76
N LEU A 88 11.72 -4.45 3.46
CA LEU A 88 12.09 -5.59 2.61
C LEU A 88 13.39 -6.26 3.08
N GLU A 89 14.31 -5.50 3.68
CA GLU A 89 15.55 -6.04 4.25
C GLU A 89 15.32 -7.21 5.22
N ARG A 90 14.18 -7.22 5.92
CA ARG A 90 13.83 -8.31 6.86
C ARG A 90 13.44 -9.59 6.12
N LEU A 91 12.77 -9.47 4.97
CA LEU A 91 12.53 -10.61 4.10
C LEU A 91 13.84 -11.12 3.50
N ILE A 92 14.72 -10.20 3.04
CA ILE A 92 16.04 -10.55 2.50
C ILE A 92 16.84 -11.35 3.53
N TYR A 93 16.90 -10.87 4.78
CA TYR A 93 17.55 -11.60 5.87
C TYR A 93 16.99 -13.04 6.05
N ARG A 94 15.66 -13.21 6.01
CA ARG A 94 15.01 -14.51 6.16
C ARG A 94 15.33 -15.45 5.00
N ILE A 95 15.23 -14.99 3.75
CA ILE A 95 15.50 -15.83 2.58
C ILE A 95 17.00 -16.11 2.39
N ALA A 96 17.88 -15.24 2.93
CA ALA A 96 19.32 -15.50 3.02
C ALA A 96 19.68 -16.60 4.05
N GLY A 97 18.70 -17.20 4.74
CA GLY A 97 18.95 -18.18 5.79
C GLY A 97 19.40 -17.55 7.11
N GLU A 98 18.98 -16.33 7.38
CA GLU A 98 19.34 -15.53 8.57
C GLU A 98 20.84 -15.14 8.61
N ASP A 99 21.47 -15.11 7.44
CA ASP A 99 22.86 -14.66 7.28
C ASP A 99 22.93 -13.13 7.34
N ALA A 100 23.38 -12.61 8.49
CA ALA A 100 23.51 -11.18 8.71
C ALA A 100 24.58 -10.53 7.81
N ALA A 101 25.66 -11.25 7.46
CA ALA A 101 26.72 -10.73 6.61
C ALA A 101 26.23 -10.59 5.15
N CYS A 102 25.52 -11.59 4.64
CA CYS A 102 24.87 -11.54 3.33
C CYS A 102 23.88 -10.36 3.27
N ASN A 103 22.98 -10.26 4.25
CA ASN A 103 22.00 -9.16 4.30
C ASN A 103 22.69 -7.78 4.32
N ALA A 104 23.69 -7.60 5.18
CA ALA A 104 24.44 -6.34 5.27
C ALA A 104 25.12 -5.97 3.96
N SER A 105 25.70 -6.95 3.25
CA SER A 105 26.33 -6.73 1.94
C SER A 105 25.32 -6.26 0.89
N LEU A 106 24.12 -6.87 0.81
CA LEU A 106 23.08 -6.46 -0.12
C LEU A 106 22.54 -5.05 0.20
N MET A 107 22.37 -4.73 1.49
CA MET A 107 21.95 -3.38 1.90
C MET A 107 23.03 -2.33 1.63
N ALA A 108 24.31 -2.66 1.78
CA ALA A 108 25.43 -1.78 1.43
C ALA A 108 25.46 -1.51 -0.10
N ALA A 109 25.23 -2.52 -0.93
CA ALA A 109 25.12 -2.36 -2.38
C ALA A 109 23.93 -1.45 -2.75
N LEU A 110 22.77 -1.60 -2.09
CA LEU A 110 21.64 -0.71 -2.28
C LEU A 110 21.97 0.74 -1.90
N ALA A 111 22.71 0.94 -0.81
CA ALA A 111 23.09 2.27 -0.35
C ALA A 111 24.10 2.94 -1.28
N GLY A 112 25.11 2.21 -1.77
CA GLY A 112 26.19 2.69 -2.64
C GLY A 112 25.76 2.74 -4.11
N ASP A 113 25.48 1.58 -4.70
CA ASP A 113 25.23 1.42 -6.14
C ASP A 113 23.75 1.65 -6.52
N GLY A 114 22.87 1.73 -5.53
CA GLY A 114 21.43 1.87 -5.73
C GLY A 114 20.72 0.58 -6.13
N LYS A 115 21.42 -0.55 -6.15
CA LYS A 115 20.87 -1.85 -6.59
C LYS A 115 21.58 -3.04 -5.95
N TYR A 116 20.85 -4.16 -5.89
CA TYR A 116 21.42 -5.47 -5.59
C TYR A 116 20.65 -6.58 -6.33
N GLU A 117 21.23 -7.77 -6.39
CA GLU A 117 20.59 -8.97 -6.91
C GLU A 117 20.74 -10.09 -5.89
N ILE A 118 19.65 -10.80 -5.61
CA ILE A 118 19.66 -11.98 -4.74
C ILE A 118 20.08 -13.23 -5.53
N THR A 119 20.58 -14.25 -4.82
CA THR A 119 20.97 -15.50 -5.45
C THR A 119 19.76 -16.28 -5.97
N ALA A 120 19.98 -17.22 -6.89
CA ALA A 120 18.94 -18.10 -7.38
C ALA A 120 18.25 -18.88 -6.24
N GLU A 121 19.03 -19.37 -5.26
CA GLU A 121 18.52 -20.06 -4.07
C GLU A 121 17.62 -19.15 -3.21
N MET A 122 18.00 -17.90 -3.00
CA MET A 122 17.15 -16.93 -2.32
C MET A 122 15.87 -16.65 -3.09
N LYS A 123 15.95 -16.59 -4.42
CA LYS A 123 14.78 -16.34 -5.28
C LYS A 123 13.76 -17.48 -5.21
N GLU A 124 14.20 -18.74 -5.12
CA GLU A 124 13.31 -19.88 -4.91
C GLU A 124 12.47 -19.74 -3.63
N LYS A 125 13.05 -19.15 -2.56
CA LYS A 125 12.36 -18.91 -1.29
C LYS A 125 11.30 -17.80 -1.36
N LEU A 126 11.18 -17.07 -2.47
CA LEU A 126 10.11 -16.11 -2.73
C LEU A 126 8.81 -16.76 -3.24
N GLY A 127 8.73 -18.07 -3.34
CA GLY A 127 7.59 -18.80 -3.89
C GLY A 127 6.24 -18.52 -3.21
N ASP A 128 6.24 -18.02 -1.98
CA ASP A 128 5.03 -17.60 -1.26
C ASP A 128 4.46 -16.27 -1.78
N PHE A 129 5.25 -15.50 -2.51
CA PHE A 129 4.89 -14.18 -2.99
C PHE A 129 4.50 -14.20 -4.48
N TYR A 130 3.59 -13.30 -4.82
CA TYR A 130 3.29 -12.89 -6.17
C TYR A 130 3.36 -11.36 -6.22
N GLY A 131 4.13 -10.81 -7.15
CA GLY A 131 4.24 -9.36 -7.35
C GLY A 131 3.60 -8.94 -8.67
N ASN A 132 2.78 -7.90 -8.64
CA ASN A 132 2.31 -7.22 -9.83
C ASN A 132 2.04 -5.73 -9.52
N TYR A 133 1.68 -4.94 -10.54
CA TYR A 133 1.42 -3.52 -10.37
C TYR A 133 0.16 -3.09 -11.14
N ALA A 134 -0.39 -1.93 -10.75
CA ALA A 134 -1.45 -1.25 -11.47
C ALA A 134 -1.05 0.19 -11.76
N THR A 135 -1.41 0.66 -12.96
CA THR A 135 -1.24 2.07 -13.35
C THR A 135 -2.29 2.97 -12.71
N GLN A 136 -2.11 4.28 -12.81
CA GLN A 136 -3.11 5.24 -12.31
C GLN A 136 -4.46 5.09 -13.02
N GLU A 137 -4.47 4.80 -14.31
CA GLU A 137 -5.68 4.55 -15.10
C GLU A 137 -6.38 3.29 -14.64
N GLU A 138 -5.65 2.21 -14.40
CA GLU A 138 -6.19 0.94 -13.88
C GLU A 138 -6.76 1.12 -12.45
N CYS A 139 -6.07 1.93 -11.63
CA CYS A 139 -6.55 2.29 -10.30
C CYS A 139 -7.88 3.05 -10.36
N ALA A 140 -7.99 4.07 -11.21
CA ALA A 140 -9.24 4.84 -11.39
C ALA A 140 -10.37 3.95 -11.94
N ALA A 141 -10.08 3.11 -12.92
CA ALA A 141 -11.04 2.15 -13.46
C ALA A 141 -11.54 1.17 -12.38
N GLN A 142 -10.64 0.70 -11.50
CA GLN A 142 -10.98 -0.22 -10.42
C GLN A 142 -11.87 0.44 -9.35
N ILE A 143 -11.64 1.72 -9.01
CA ILE A 143 -12.53 2.47 -8.11
C ILE A 143 -13.94 2.54 -8.70
N ARG A 144 -14.04 2.93 -9.96
CA ARG A 144 -15.33 3.06 -10.65
C ARG A 144 -16.06 1.73 -10.75
N SER A 145 -15.43 0.70 -11.31
CA SER A 145 -16.09 -0.58 -11.55
C SER A 145 -16.55 -1.26 -10.26
N LEU A 146 -15.74 -1.22 -9.19
CA LEU A 146 -16.16 -1.83 -7.93
C LEU A 146 -17.34 -1.08 -7.30
N TYR A 147 -17.35 0.26 -7.40
CA TYR A 147 -18.48 1.03 -6.93
C TYR A 147 -19.76 0.72 -7.73
N GLU A 148 -19.69 0.65 -9.06
CA GLU A 148 -20.82 0.30 -9.93
C GLU A 148 -21.38 -1.11 -9.64
N ASP A 149 -20.51 -2.05 -9.28
CA ASP A 149 -20.90 -3.44 -9.01
C ASP A 149 -21.43 -3.67 -7.59
N THR A 150 -20.98 -2.88 -6.59
CA THR A 150 -21.15 -3.23 -5.16
C THR A 150 -21.55 -2.06 -4.25
N ASP A 151 -21.59 -0.84 -4.74
CA ASP A 151 -21.74 0.41 -3.96
C ASP A 151 -20.60 0.66 -2.97
N TYR A 152 -19.50 -0.14 -3.03
CA TYR A 152 -18.37 0.01 -2.13
C TYR A 152 -17.31 0.93 -2.70
N VAL A 153 -16.97 1.99 -1.95
CA VAL A 153 -15.99 3.00 -2.36
C VAL A 153 -14.60 2.64 -1.87
N LEU A 154 -13.67 2.41 -2.78
CA LEU A 154 -12.25 2.16 -2.48
C LEU A 154 -11.46 3.46 -2.31
N ASP A 155 -10.44 3.45 -1.42
CA ASP A 155 -9.34 4.38 -1.51
C ASP A 155 -8.35 3.97 -2.63
N PRO A 156 -7.50 4.90 -3.14
CA PRO A 156 -6.62 4.59 -4.27
C PRO A 156 -5.61 3.48 -4.00
N HIS A 157 -5.13 3.31 -2.77
CA HIS A 157 -4.18 2.25 -2.42
C HIS A 157 -4.87 0.88 -2.46
N THR A 158 -6.06 0.79 -1.87
CA THR A 158 -6.85 -0.45 -1.92
C THR A 158 -7.27 -0.76 -3.36
N ALA A 159 -7.53 0.25 -4.19
CA ALA A 159 -7.84 0.06 -5.60
C ALA A 159 -6.67 -0.55 -6.38
N VAL A 160 -5.42 -0.10 -6.13
CA VAL A 160 -4.23 -0.74 -6.68
C VAL A 160 -4.17 -2.22 -6.30
N ALA A 161 -4.44 -2.55 -5.03
CA ALA A 161 -4.43 -3.93 -4.57
C ALA A 161 -5.55 -4.77 -5.22
N ALA A 162 -6.74 -4.21 -5.39
CA ALA A 162 -7.86 -4.88 -6.04
C ALA A 162 -7.58 -5.14 -7.54
N ALA A 163 -7.02 -4.16 -8.25
CA ALA A 163 -6.63 -4.31 -9.65
C ALA A 163 -5.54 -5.40 -9.82
N VAL A 164 -4.53 -5.41 -8.96
CA VAL A 164 -3.48 -6.44 -8.96
C VAL A 164 -4.06 -7.82 -8.62
N TYR A 165 -5.00 -7.90 -7.70
CA TYR A 165 -5.70 -9.17 -7.39
C TYR A 165 -6.47 -9.69 -8.61
N ASN A 166 -7.14 -8.82 -9.38
CA ASN A 166 -7.81 -9.23 -10.61
C ASN A 166 -6.81 -9.80 -11.63
N LYS A 167 -5.68 -9.12 -11.85
CA LYS A 167 -4.59 -9.64 -12.71
C LYS A 167 -4.09 -11.02 -12.22
N TYR A 168 -3.91 -11.18 -10.91
CA TYR A 168 -3.51 -12.47 -10.33
C TYR A 168 -4.50 -13.58 -10.65
N LYS A 169 -5.80 -13.33 -10.50
CA LYS A 169 -6.85 -14.32 -10.84
C LYS A 169 -6.84 -14.68 -12.32
N GLU A 170 -6.70 -13.69 -13.19
CA GLU A 170 -6.65 -13.89 -14.63
C GLU A 170 -5.44 -14.71 -15.06
N GLU A 171 -4.26 -14.40 -14.49
CA GLU A 171 -3.01 -15.08 -14.83
C GLU A 171 -2.93 -16.51 -14.28
N THR A 172 -3.51 -16.77 -13.12
CA THR A 172 -3.31 -18.04 -12.41
C THR A 172 -4.52 -18.96 -12.39
N GLY A 173 -5.72 -18.44 -12.60
CA GLY A 173 -6.97 -19.16 -12.39
C GLY A 173 -7.26 -19.50 -10.92
N ASP A 174 -6.51 -18.93 -9.96
CA ASP A 174 -6.66 -19.23 -8.53
C ASP A 174 -7.98 -18.66 -7.99
N THR A 175 -8.82 -19.54 -7.45
CA THR A 175 -10.13 -19.22 -6.86
C THR A 175 -10.11 -19.16 -5.33
N THR A 176 -8.92 -19.28 -4.71
CA THR A 176 -8.75 -19.21 -3.26
C THR A 176 -9.28 -17.89 -2.73
N LYS A 177 -10.07 -17.93 -1.67
CA LYS A 177 -10.61 -16.73 -1.03
C LYS A 177 -9.49 -15.80 -0.61
N THR A 178 -9.66 -14.53 -0.93
CA THR A 178 -8.60 -13.52 -0.76
C THR A 178 -9.06 -12.40 0.15
N VAL A 179 -8.20 -12.04 1.10
CA VAL A 179 -8.34 -10.83 1.91
C VAL A 179 -7.50 -9.73 1.26
N ILE A 180 -8.12 -8.61 0.89
CA ILE A 180 -7.44 -7.41 0.43
C ILE A 180 -7.31 -6.46 1.63
N ALA A 181 -6.07 -6.07 1.95
CA ALA A 181 -5.82 -5.12 3.03
C ALA A 181 -6.25 -3.71 2.61
N SER A 182 -7.30 -3.17 3.24
CA SER A 182 -7.69 -1.77 3.08
C SER A 182 -6.87 -0.91 4.04
N THR A 183 -5.91 -0.15 3.52
CA THR A 183 -4.90 0.52 4.33
C THR A 183 -5.15 2.01 4.53
N ALA A 184 -6.13 2.58 3.85
CA ALA A 184 -6.49 3.98 3.93
C ALA A 184 -8.02 4.18 3.85
N SER A 185 -8.45 5.41 4.10
CA SER A 185 -9.85 5.81 3.93
C SER A 185 -10.03 6.61 2.65
N PRO A 186 -11.14 6.42 1.91
CA PRO A 186 -11.51 7.28 0.77
C PRO A 186 -11.53 8.76 1.13
N TYR A 187 -11.89 9.10 2.36
CA TYR A 187 -11.91 10.48 2.87
C TYR A 187 -10.53 11.16 2.93
N LYS A 188 -9.44 10.40 2.90
CA LYS A 188 -8.08 10.95 2.81
C LYS A 188 -7.73 11.36 1.38
N PHE A 189 -8.45 10.85 0.38
CA PHE A 189 -8.17 11.01 -1.05
C PHE A 189 -9.45 11.35 -1.82
N THR A 190 -10.32 12.17 -1.24
CA THR A 190 -11.68 12.45 -1.71
C THR A 190 -11.71 12.85 -3.18
N ARG A 191 -10.86 13.80 -3.58
CA ARG A 191 -10.77 14.27 -4.98
C ARG A 191 -10.40 13.14 -5.93
N THR A 192 -9.36 12.39 -5.63
CA THR A 192 -8.92 11.25 -6.46
C THR A 192 -10.03 10.22 -6.62
N VAL A 193 -10.70 9.87 -5.52
CA VAL A 193 -11.76 8.86 -5.51
C VAL A 193 -12.97 9.33 -6.33
N LEU A 194 -13.46 10.52 -6.06
CA LEU A 194 -14.64 11.04 -6.75
C LEU A 194 -14.37 11.37 -8.22
N SER A 195 -13.19 11.93 -8.56
CA SER A 195 -12.82 12.18 -9.96
C SER A 195 -12.62 10.88 -10.75
N ALA A 196 -12.26 9.77 -10.09
CA ALA A 196 -12.24 8.46 -10.74
C ALA A 196 -13.65 7.97 -11.11
N MET A 197 -14.69 8.38 -10.37
CA MET A 197 -16.08 8.04 -10.65
C MET A 197 -16.71 8.98 -11.70
N ASP A 198 -16.49 10.30 -11.58
CA ASP A 198 -17.06 11.30 -12.47
C ASP A 198 -16.14 12.54 -12.51
N GLU A 199 -15.75 12.98 -13.71
CA GLU A 199 -14.85 14.11 -13.93
C GLU A 199 -15.40 15.45 -13.38
N LYS A 200 -16.72 15.58 -13.21
CA LYS A 200 -17.35 16.79 -12.63
C LYS A 200 -16.82 17.16 -11.24
N TYR A 201 -16.23 16.20 -10.52
CA TYR A 201 -15.67 16.41 -9.18
C TYR A 201 -14.24 16.96 -9.16
N ALA A 202 -13.57 17.05 -10.32
CA ALA A 202 -12.15 17.42 -10.40
C ALA A 202 -11.83 18.80 -9.79
N ASP A 203 -12.69 19.80 -10.02
CA ASP A 203 -12.49 21.19 -9.61
C ASP A 203 -13.34 21.62 -8.40
N MET A 204 -14.05 20.69 -7.75
CA MET A 204 -14.89 20.98 -6.60
C MET A 204 -14.05 21.28 -5.35
N ASP A 205 -14.56 22.13 -4.44
CA ASP A 205 -13.94 22.40 -3.13
C ASP A 205 -13.75 21.11 -2.30
N ASP A 206 -12.62 20.98 -1.60
CA ASP A 206 -12.27 19.77 -0.88
C ASP A 206 -13.28 19.38 0.21
N PHE A 207 -13.85 20.36 0.94
CA PHE A 207 -14.88 20.06 1.94
C PHE A 207 -16.24 19.73 1.31
N ALA A 208 -16.56 20.34 0.17
CA ALA A 208 -17.74 19.96 -0.59
C ALA A 208 -17.61 18.52 -1.14
N LEU A 209 -16.41 18.12 -1.58
CA LEU A 209 -16.12 16.74 -1.97
C LEU A 209 -16.34 15.75 -0.81
N THR A 210 -16.04 16.12 0.43
CA THR A 210 -16.33 15.21 1.57
C THR A 210 -17.84 14.98 1.76
N GLU A 211 -18.67 16.01 1.53
CA GLU A 211 -20.12 15.91 1.60
C GLU A 211 -20.69 15.02 0.47
N GLU A 212 -20.15 15.16 -0.74
CA GLU A 212 -20.52 14.29 -1.87
C GLU A 212 -20.10 12.84 -1.62
N LEU A 213 -18.90 12.61 -1.07
CA LEU A 213 -18.44 11.27 -0.73
C LEU A 213 -19.31 10.61 0.34
N GLU A 214 -19.80 11.36 1.34
CA GLU A 214 -20.74 10.84 2.34
C GLU A 214 -22.04 10.37 1.68
N LYS A 215 -22.60 11.16 0.76
CA LYS A 215 -23.84 10.82 0.03
C LYS A 215 -23.66 9.55 -0.81
N ILE A 216 -22.51 9.44 -1.50
CA ILE A 216 -22.22 8.34 -2.42
C ILE A 216 -21.90 7.06 -1.65
N SER A 217 -21.06 7.14 -0.63
CA SER A 217 -20.59 5.96 0.11
C SER A 217 -21.53 5.51 1.22
N GLY A 218 -22.43 6.38 1.69
CA GLY A 218 -23.24 6.15 2.89
C GLY A 218 -22.40 6.10 4.19
N VAL A 219 -21.11 6.41 4.13
CA VAL A 219 -20.19 6.38 5.27
C VAL A 219 -20.01 7.80 5.81
N LYS A 220 -20.32 7.98 7.10
CA LYS A 220 -20.25 9.30 7.77
C LYS A 220 -18.85 9.93 7.63
N ILE A 221 -18.82 11.25 7.40
CA ILE A 221 -17.57 12.02 7.41
C ILE A 221 -16.88 11.84 8.77
N PRO A 222 -15.58 11.46 8.80
CA PRO A 222 -14.82 11.31 10.03
C PRO A 222 -14.80 12.60 10.86
N ASP A 223 -14.98 12.49 12.18
CA ASP A 223 -15.01 13.63 13.09
C ASP A 223 -13.78 14.55 13.00
N ALA A 224 -12.61 13.97 12.68
CA ALA A 224 -11.38 14.75 12.47
C ALA A 224 -11.51 15.73 11.29
N ILE A 225 -12.14 15.33 10.20
CA ILE A 225 -12.37 16.20 9.03
C ILE A 225 -13.40 17.28 9.37
N THR A 226 -14.50 16.90 10.03
CA THR A 226 -15.53 17.84 10.44
C THR A 226 -14.98 18.92 11.40
N LYS A 227 -14.10 18.53 12.32
CA LYS A 227 -13.47 19.47 13.26
C LYS A 227 -12.50 20.41 12.57
N ILE A 228 -11.69 19.92 11.61
CA ILE A 228 -10.65 20.73 10.95
C ILE A 228 -11.27 21.79 10.03
N ARG A 229 -12.45 21.53 9.45
CA ARG A 229 -13.15 22.45 8.53
C ARG A 229 -13.33 23.87 9.09
N ASN A 230 -13.63 23.95 10.38
CA ASN A 230 -13.89 25.22 11.07
C ASN A 230 -12.82 25.56 12.10
N ALA A 231 -11.72 24.83 12.13
CA ALA A 231 -10.66 25.07 13.09
C ALA A 231 -9.87 26.35 12.72
N PRO A 232 -9.48 27.15 13.70
CA PRO A 232 -8.59 28.28 13.43
C PRO A 232 -7.20 27.78 13.03
N VAL A 233 -6.54 28.53 12.14
CA VAL A 233 -5.13 28.28 11.83
C VAL A 233 -4.28 28.74 13.02
N LEU A 234 -3.73 27.80 13.77
CA LEU A 234 -3.00 28.07 15.01
C LEU A 234 -1.50 28.33 14.78
N HIS A 235 -0.94 27.78 13.71
CA HIS A 235 0.50 27.80 13.44
C HIS A 235 0.76 28.39 12.05
N ASN A 236 1.40 29.58 12.01
CA ASN A 236 1.69 30.31 10.78
C ASN A 236 3.20 30.39 10.49
N ILE A 237 4.00 29.59 11.22
CA ILE A 237 5.46 29.59 11.04
C ILE A 237 5.79 28.83 9.77
N GLN A 238 6.47 29.50 8.85
CA GLN A 238 7.02 28.91 7.63
C GLN A 238 8.53 29.21 7.59
N CYS A 239 9.32 28.24 7.17
CA CYS A 239 10.73 28.40 6.97
C CYS A 239 11.23 27.47 5.86
N GLU A 240 12.35 27.83 5.26
CA GLU A 240 13.11 26.93 4.39
C GLU A 240 13.71 25.77 5.20
N LYS A 241 14.08 24.70 4.51
CA LYS A 241 14.62 23.48 5.12
C LYS A 241 15.78 23.75 6.08
N ASP A 242 16.68 24.65 5.71
CA ASP A 242 17.86 25.01 6.52
C ASP A 242 17.49 25.91 7.72
N GLY A 243 16.32 26.55 7.70
CA GLY A 243 15.78 27.38 8.77
C GLY A 243 15.03 26.64 9.86
N MET A 244 14.78 25.32 9.73
CA MET A 244 13.94 24.58 10.68
C MET A 244 14.44 24.62 12.12
N LYS A 245 15.75 24.51 12.34
CA LYS A 245 16.35 24.59 13.69
C LYS A 245 16.05 25.92 14.35
N GLN A 246 16.24 27.02 13.61
CA GLN A 246 16.00 28.38 14.11
C GLN A 246 14.51 28.57 14.40
N ALA A 247 13.61 28.15 13.53
CA ALA A 247 12.17 28.25 13.73
C ALA A 247 11.71 27.51 15.01
N VAL A 248 12.29 26.34 15.31
CA VAL A 248 12.01 25.60 16.55
C VAL A 248 12.52 26.38 17.78
N MET A 249 13.73 26.93 17.72
CA MET A 249 14.28 27.71 18.83
C MET A 249 13.43 28.95 19.14
N GLU A 250 13.02 29.69 18.11
CA GLU A 250 12.16 30.87 18.24
C GLU A 250 10.76 30.54 18.78
N PHE A 251 10.23 29.36 18.42
CA PHE A 251 8.96 28.89 18.95
C PHE A 251 9.06 28.58 20.44
N LEU A 252 10.14 27.96 20.88
CA LEU A 252 10.37 27.62 22.29
C LEU A 252 10.64 28.84 23.17
N GLU A 253 11.27 29.91 22.63
CA GLU A 253 11.53 31.15 23.35
C GLU A 253 10.27 32.01 23.56
N LYS A 254 9.21 31.76 22.80
CA LYS A 254 7.92 32.49 22.87
C LYS A 254 6.90 31.85 23.84
N GLN A 255 7.24 30.71 24.43
CA GLN A 255 6.45 30.07 25.49
C GLN A 255 6.92 30.48 26.88
#